data_07711878b010c97eecacbf088b6a8453
#
_entry.id   07711878b010c97eecacbf088b6a8453
#
_cell.length_a   1.000
_cell.length_b   1.000
_cell.length_c   1.000
_cell.angle_alpha   90.00
_cell.angle_beta   90.00
_cell.angle_gamma   90.00
#
_symmetry.space_group_name_H-M   'P 1'
#
loop_
_entity.id
_entity.type
_entity.pdbx_description
1 polymer ?
#
loop_
_entity_poly.entity_id
_entity_poly.type
_entity_poly.pdbx_seq_one_letter_code
_entity_poly.pdbx_strand_id
1 'polypeptide(L)'
;PSLPQVGYVYPAMYRSGMFIRTGIYQAALKVFIRNTWDWVLVDLRKSDVDYIKHHCTNYKECVPTLQKRGKKWFLDFVFQTAVKLPEVSIKNTRILAVDLGLNSACTCSIMTPEGAVLGREFLSLPGEYDSLEHAVSHIRHAQKLCARKTPGLWKQAKGINDDIAVKTARFIVDTAIKYDADCIV
;
A
#
# COMPACT_ATOMS: atom_id res chain seq x y z
N PRO A 1 -6.25 -29.14 -24.68
CA PRO A 1 -6.61 -28.14 -23.74
C PRO A 1 -5.34 -27.35 -23.36
N SER A 2 -5.30 -26.05 -23.74
CA SER A 2 -4.21 -25.17 -23.33
C SER A 2 -4.32 -24.91 -21.83
N LEU A 3 -3.21 -25.05 -21.12
CA LEU A 3 -3.12 -24.69 -19.71
C LEU A 3 -3.53 -23.22 -19.52
N PRO A 4 -4.29 -22.88 -18.48
CA PRO A 4 -4.66 -21.51 -18.21
C PRO A 4 -3.39 -20.68 -18.00
N GLN A 5 -3.23 -19.60 -18.76
CA GLN A 5 -2.16 -18.65 -18.51
C GLN A 5 -2.52 -17.84 -17.26
N VAL A 6 -1.85 -18.15 -16.16
CA VAL A 6 -1.95 -17.37 -14.93
C VAL A 6 -1.20 -16.06 -15.14
N GLY A 7 -1.92 -14.96 -15.34
CA GLY A 7 -1.35 -13.62 -15.56
C GLY A 7 -0.79 -12.95 -14.32
N TYR A 8 -0.86 -13.58 -13.14
CA TYR A 8 -0.37 -13.03 -11.88
C TYR A 8 0.98 -13.63 -11.51
N VAL A 9 1.98 -12.76 -11.40
CA VAL A 9 3.22 -13.10 -10.71
C VAL A 9 3.01 -12.74 -9.24
N TYR A 10 2.60 -13.72 -8.43
CA TYR A 10 2.58 -13.56 -6.99
C TYR A 10 4.03 -13.42 -6.49
N PRO A 11 4.29 -12.51 -5.52
CA PRO A 11 5.61 -12.44 -4.91
C PRO A 11 5.92 -13.78 -4.24
N ALA A 12 6.99 -14.43 -4.67
CA ALA A 12 7.48 -15.63 -4.01
C ALA A 12 8.02 -15.24 -2.64
N MET A 13 7.43 -15.77 -1.57
CA MET A 13 7.95 -15.57 -0.22
C MET A 13 8.95 -16.67 0.09
N TYR A 14 10.16 -16.27 0.46
CA TYR A 14 11.20 -17.19 0.91
C TYR A 14 11.06 -17.42 2.40
N ARG A 15 10.67 -18.63 2.79
CA ARG A 15 10.70 -19.07 4.19
C ARG A 15 12.15 -19.25 4.65
N SER A 16 12.38 -19.26 5.98
CA SER A 16 13.69 -19.62 6.54
C SER A 16 14.18 -20.94 5.93
N GLY A 17 15.37 -20.96 5.35
CA GLY A 17 15.89 -22.10 4.59
C GLY A 17 15.83 -21.95 3.05
N MET A 18 15.16 -20.92 2.52
CA MET A 18 15.20 -20.58 1.09
C MET A 18 15.98 -19.28 0.81
N PHE A 19 16.37 -18.56 1.84
CA PHE A 19 17.19 -17.37 1.76
C PHE A 19 18.27 -17.43 2.84
N ILE A 20 19.52 -17.23 2.46
CA ILE A 20 20.68 -17.20 3.36
C ILE A 20 21.57 -16.03 2.95
N ARG A 21 21.91 -15.15 3.91
CA ARG A 21 22.96 -14.16 3.68
C ARG A 21 24.34 -14.87 3.76
N THR A 22 25.07 -14.85 2.66
CA THR A 22 26.42 -15.43 2.56
C THR A 22 27.52 -14.38 2.79
N GLY A 23 27.14 -13.10 2.72
CA GLY A 23 28.04 -11.98 2.95
C GLY A 23 27.27 -10.68 3.10
N ILE A 24 28.01 -9.57 3.26
CA ILE A 24 27.40 -8.24 3.40
C ILE A 24 26.58 -7.86 2.15
N TYR A 25 27.15 -8.14 0.98
CA TYR A 25 26.56 -7.79 -0.32
C TYR A 25 26.20 -9.03 -1.14
N GLN A 26 26.12 -10.20 -0.49
CA GLN A 26 25.79 -11.46 -1.15
C GLN A 26 24.75 -12.25 -0.39
N ALA A 27 23.92 -12.96 -1.13
CA ALA A 27 22.94 -13.88 -0.59
C ALA A 27 22.82 -15.12 -1.48
N ALA A 28 22.36 -16.23 -0.90
CA ALA A 28 21.96 -17.41 -1.61
C ALA A 28 20.45 -17.55 -1.59
N LEU A 29 19.85 -17.76 -2.76
CA LEU A 29 18.42 -17.99 -2.93
C LEU A 29 18.19 -19.42 -3.40
N LYS A 30 17.30 -20.15 -2.72
CA LYS A 30 16.89 -21.48 -3.17
C LYS A 30 15.76 -21.35 -4.17
N VAL A 31 16.03 -21.69 -5.41
CA VAL A 31 15.11 -21.55 -6.54
C VAL A 31 14.94 -22.88 -7.27
N PHE A 32 13.80 -23.06 -7.93
CA PHE A 32 13.52 -24.24 -8.72
C PHE A 32 14.06 -24.04 -10.13
N ILE A 33 15.15 -24.78 -10.48
CA ILE A 33 15.82 -24.69 -11.77
C ILE A 33 16.01 -26.12 -12.31
N ARG A 34 15.73 -26.32 -13.60
CA ARG A 34 15.96 -27.61 -14.29
C ARG A 34 15.36 -28.82 -13.56
N ASN A 35 14.12 -28.68 -13.08
CA ASN A 35 13.38 -29.70 -12.32
C ASN A 35 13.98 -30.07 -10.94
N THR A 36 14.83 -29.23 -10.36
CA THR A 36 15.37 -29.42 -9.02
C THR A 36 15.42 -28.09 -8.25
N TRP A 37 15.46 -28.19 -6.92
CA TRP A 37 15.71 -27.05 -6.06
C TRP A 37 17.20 -26.87 -5.86
N ASP A 38 17.73 -25.72 -6.25
CA ASP A 38 19.16 -25.42 -6.14
C ASP A 38 19.39 -24.02 -5.56
N TRP A 39 20.59 -23.82 -5.01
CA TRP A 39 21.01 -22.55 -4.44
C TRP A 39 21.71 -21.69 -5.51
N VAL A 40 21.21 -20.48 -5.71
CA VAL A 40 21.81 -19.49 -6.60
C VAL A 40 22.38 -18.36 -5.76
N LEU A 41 23.67 -18.11 -5.91
CA LEU A 41 24.33 -16.94 -5.33
C LEU A 41 23.93 -15.70 -6.12
N VAL A 42 23.56 -14.65 -5.40
CA VAL A 42 23.18 -13.35 -5.96
C VAL A 42 23.95 -12.22 -5.28
N ASP A 43 24.42 -11.29 -6.08
CA ASP A 43 25.03 -10.07 -5.58
C ASP A 43 23.93 -9.04 -5.29
N LEU A 44 23.94 -8.50 -4.08
CA LEU A 44 23.04 -7.45 -3.66
C LEU A 44 23.66 -6.10 -3.99
N ARG A 45 22.87 -5.19 -4.52
CA ARG A 45 23.34 -3.85 -4.89
C ARG A 45 23.86 -3.11 -3.66
N LYS A 46 25.10 -2.66 -3.72
CA LYS A 46 25.80 -2.02 -2.61
C LYS A 46 25.02 -0.84 -2.01
N SER A 47 24.54 0.08 -2.87
CA SER A 47 23.76 1.25 -2.43
C SER A 47 22.50 0.89 -1.63
N ASP A 48 21.82 -0.21 -1.98
CA ASP A 48 20.59 -0.62 -1.32
C ASP A 48 20.91 -1.29 0.04
N VAL A 49 21.97 -2.08 0.09
CA VAL A 49 22.46 -2.68 1.34
C VAL A 49 22.94 -1.61 2.32
N ASP A 50 23.68 -0.62 1.84
CA ASP A 50 24.18 0.48 2.66
C ASP A 50 23.03 1.35 3.17
N TYR A 51 22.01 1.61 2.34
CA TYR A 51 20.77 2.27 2.75
C TYR A 51 20.06 1.50 3.89
N ILE A 52 19.87 0.20 3.72
CA ILE A 52 19.26 -0.68 4.73
C ILE A 52 20.04 -0.62 6.04
N LYS A 53 21.37 -0.74 5.98
CA LYS A 53 22.22 -0.66 7.15
C LYS A 53 22.12 0.68 7.88
N HIS A 54 21.98 1.77 7.14
CA HIS A 54 21.91 3.11 7.73
C HIS A 54 20.54 3.40 8.36
N HIS A 55 19.45 2.97 7.69
CA HIS A 55 18.09 3.37 8.06
C HIS A 55 17.31 2.29 8.83
N CYS A 56 17.73 1.03 8.74
CA CYS A 56 16.97 -0.09 9.32
C CYS A 56 17.69 -0.82 10.46
N THR A 57 18.71 -0.21 11.08
CA THR A 57 19.57 -0.85 12.09
C THR A 57 18.80 -1.34 13.33
N ASN A 58 17.72 -0.62 13.69
CA ASN A 58 16.90 -0.91 14.88
C ASN A 58 15.66 -1.73 14.60
N TYR A 59 15.54 -2.26 13.37
CA TYR A 59 14.39 -3.02 12.94
C TYR A 59 14.74 -4.49 12.75
N LYS A 60 13.78 -5.38 13.00
CA LYS A 60 13.94 -6.80 12.73
C LYS A 60 13.77 -7.06 11.24
N GLU A 61 14.81 -7.56 10.59
CA GLU A 61 14.72 -8.01 9.20
C GLU A 61 13.82 -9.26 9.13
N CYS A 62 12.80 -9.20 8.29
CA CYS A 62 11.91 -10.31 7.98
C CYS A 62 12.38 -11.05 6.73
N VAL A 63 11.74 -12.16 6.42
CA VAL A 63 12.04 -12.94 5.21
C VAL A 63 11.77 -12.09 3.97
N PRO A 64 12.74 -11.99 3.03
CA PRO A 64 12.55 -11.20 1.82
C PRO A 64 11.56 -11.87 0.85
N THR A 65 11.01 -11.07 -0.06
CA THR A 65 10.16 -11.53 -1.16
C THR A 65 10.84 -11.29 -2.49
N LEU A 66 10.77 -12.28 -3.39
CA LEU A 66 11.26 -12.13 -4.75
C LEU A 66 10.13 -11.70 -5.67
N GLN A 67 10.30 -10.57 -6.35
CA GLN A 67 9.33 -10.01 -7.28
C GLN A 67 9.94 -9.78 -8.66
N LYS A 68 9.14 -10.00 -9.70
CA LYS A 68 9.47 -9.61 -11.07
C LYS A 68 8.72 -8.33 -11.43
N ARG A 69 9.46 -7.26 -11.74
CA ARG A 69 8.91 -5.98 -12.21
C ARG A 69 9.43 -5.72 -13.62
N GLY A 70 8.56 -5.89 -14.61
CA GLY A 70 8.94 -5.85 -16.02
C GLY A 70 9.93 -6.97 -16.37
N LYS A 71 11.13 -6.59 -16.85
CA LYS A 71 12.22 -7.54 -17.20
C LYS A 71 13.20 -7.80 -16.07
N LYS A 72 13.08 -7.12 -14.93
CA LYS A 72 14.04 -7.18 -13.81
C LYS A 72 13.45 -7.92 -12.62
N TRP A 73 14.30 -8.58 -11.87
CA TRP A 73 13.98 -9.20 -10.60
C TRP A 73 14.43 -8.31 -9.45
N PHE A 74 13.62 -8.26 -8.41
CA PHE A 74 13.86 -7.49 -7.19
C PHE A 74 13.71 -8.41 -5.99
N LEU A 75 14.57 -8.23 -5.02
CA LEU A 75 14.48 -8.85 -3.71
C LEU A 75 14.06 -7.75 -2.72
N ASP A 76 12.81 -7.80 -2.28
CA ASP A 76 12.25 -6.81 -1.38
C ASP A 76 12.44 -7.27 0.06
N PHE A 77 13.17 -6.48 0.85
CA PHE A 77 13.40 -6.73 2.27
C PHE A 77 12.37 -6.00 3.11
N VAL A 78 11.67 -6.74 3.97
CA VAL A 78 10.69 -6.21 4.91
C VAL A 78 11.31 -6.10 6.29
N PHE A 79 11.08 -4.98 6.95
CA PHE A 79 11.55 -4.71 8.31
C PHE A 79 10.37 -4.50 9.25
N GLN A 80 10.48 -5.06 10.45
CA GLN A 80 9.44 -4.98 11.49
C GLN A 80 9.99 -4.30 12.73
N THR A 81 9.20 -3.41 13.31
CA THR A 81 9.44 -2.85 14.64
C THR A 81 8.18 -2.94 15.46
N ALA A 82 8.34 -3.07 16.77
CA ALA A 82 7.24 -2.98 17.72
C ALA A 82 7.21 -1.54 18.27
N VAL A 83 6.09 -0.87 18.06
CA VAL A 83 5.84 0.46 18.64
C VAL A 83 4.86 0.29 19.78
N LYS A 84 5.25 0.74 20.98
CA LYS A 84 4.29 0.86 22.09
C LYS A 84 3.46 2.12 21.84
N LEU A 85 2.18 1.94 21.69
CA LEU A 85 1.24 3.06 21.67
C LEU A 85 1.15 3.64 23.09
N PRO A 86 1.12 4.98 23.25
CA PRO A 86 0.89 5.60 24.55
C PRO A 86 -0.48 5.16 25.08
N GLU A 87 -0.56 4.90 26.40
CA GLU A 87 -1.83 4.69 27.06
C GLU A 87 -2.58 6.03 27.11
N VAL A 88 -3.69 6.10 26.39
CA VAL A 88 -4.54 7.30 26.34
C VAL A 88 -5.64 7.15 27.37
N SER A 89 -5.78 8.15 28.26
CA SER A 89 -6.89 8.18 29.21
C SER A 89 -8.19 8.49 28.49
N ILE A 90 -9.16 7.60 28.55
CA ILE A 90 -10.46 7.73 27.85
C ILE A 90 -11.18 9.03 28.27
N LYS A 91 -11.04 9.48 29.51
CA LYS A 91 -11.83 10.59 30.07
C LYS A 91 -11.66 11.95 29.38
N ASN A 92 -10.53 12.20 28.70
CA ASN A 92 -10.26 13.48 28.03
C ASN A 92 -9.87 13.30 26.57
N THR A 93 -10.19 12.14 25.98
CA THR A 93 -9.82 11.78 24.63
C THR A 93 -10.68 12.53 23.62
N ARG A 94 -10.07 13.13 22.61
CA ARG A 94 -10.76 13.64 21.41
C ARG A 94 -10.73 12.58 20.33
N ILE A 95 -11.90 12.18 19.91
CA ILE A 95 -12.08 11.12 18.91
C ILE A 95 -12.44 11.79 17.59
N LEU A 96 -11.70 11.50 16.53
CA LEU A 96 -12.05 11.86 15.17
C LEU A 96 -12.76 10.68 14.53
N ALA A 97 -14.08 10.77 14.41
CA ALA A 97 -14.88 9.81 13.66
C ALA A 97 -14.92 10.21 12.18
N VAL A 98 -14.60 9.23 11.30
CA VAL A 98 -14.49 9.43 9.86
C VAL A 98 -15.51 8.58 9.13
N ASP A 99 -16.32 9.23 8.29
CA ASP A 99 -17.24 8.57 7.36
C ASP A 99 -16.83 8.87 5.92
N LEU A 100 -16.61 7.82 5.12
CA LEU A 100 -16.29 7.92 3.69
C LEU A 100 -17.57 7.76 2.89
N GLY A 101 -17.93 8.78 2.11
CA GLY A 101 -19.18 8.81 1.39
C GLY A 101 -19.04 8.98 -0.13
N LEU A 102 -20.15 8.82 -0.83
CA LEU A 102 -20.22 9.01 -2.28
C LEU A 102 -20.41 10.48 -2.69
N ASN A 103 -21.14 11.25 -1.87
CA ASN A 103 -21.43 12.67 -2.15
C ASN A 103 -20.38 13.60 -1.56
N SER A 104 -19.84 13.25 -0.40
CA SER A 104 -18.66 13.86 0.21
C SER A 104 -17.57 12.81 0.25
N ALA A 105 -16.36 13.14 -0.18
CA ALA A 105 -15.25 12.20 -0.11
C ALA A 105 -15.01 11.73 1.33
N CYS A 106 -15.22 12.65 2.29
CA CYS A 106 -15.07 12.38 3.70
C CYS A 106 -15.86 13.35 4.54
N THR A 107 -16.46 12.85 5.62
CA THR A 107 -17.02 13.62 6.73
C THR A 107 -16.24 13.28 7.99
N CYS A 108 -15.65 14.28 8.62
CA CYS A 108 -14.92 14.16 9.87
C CYS A 108 -15.74 14.78 11.00
N SER A 109 -16.00 14.05 12.07
CA SER A 109 -16.68 14.54 13.26
C SER A 109 -15.78 14.38 14.48
N ILE A 110 -15.48 15.48 15.14
CA ILE A 110 -14.69 15.49 16.37
C ILE A 110 -15.65 15.37 17.54
N MET A 111 -15.43 14.38 18.41
CA MET A 111 -16.31 14.11 19.53
C MET A 111 -15.56 13.75 20.81
N THR A 112 -16.23 13.91 21.93
CA THR A 112 -15.77 13.38 23.22
C THR A 112 -16.22 11.92 23.39
N PRO A 113 -15.65 11.18 24.36
CA PRO A 113 -16.07 9.80 24.65
C PRO A 113 -17.56 9.69 25.06
N GLU A 114 -18.11 10.76 25.62
CA GLU A 114 -19.53 10.84 26.03
C GLU A 114 -20.47 11.10 24.84
N GLY A 115 -19.91 11.30 23.62
CA GLY A 115 -20.67 11.51 22.39
C GLY A 115 -20.99 12.99 22.06
N ALA A 116 -20.44 13.95 22.81
CA ALA A 116 -20.58 15.35 22.46
C ALA A 116 -19.76 15.71 21.22
N VAL A 117 -20.38 16.27 20.19
CA VAL A 117 -19.72 16.70 18.95
C VAL A 117 -19.12 18.08 19.15
N LEU A 118 -17.80 18.18 19.02
CA LEU A 118 -17.02 19.42 19.16
C LEU A 118 -16.87 20.17 17.84
N GLY A 119 -16.91 19.47 16.70
CA GLY A 119 -16.77 20.06 15.39
C GLY A 119 -17.03 19.06 14.28
N ARG A 120 -17.25 19.59 13.07
CA ARG A 120 -17.41 18.78 11.85
C ARG A 120 -16.68 19.45 10.69
N GLU A 121 -16.05 18.63 9.86
CA GLU A 121 -15.38 19.04 8.64
C GLU A 121 -15.81 18.13 7.50
N PHE A 122 -15.92 18.68 6.30
CA PHE A 122 -16.39 17.97 5.11
C PHE A 122 -15.39 18.17 3.99
N LEU A 123 -15.01 17.09 3.33
CA LEU A 123 -14.22 17.14 2.11
C LEU A 123 -15.11 16.81 0.92
N SER A 124 -15.22 17.75 -0.01
CA SER A 124 -15.90 17.55 -1.29
C SER A 124 -14.89 17.64 -2.43
N LEU A 125 -14.91 16.66 -3.34
CA LEU A 125 -14.00 16.54 -4.49
C LEU A 125 -14.83 16.35 -5.79
N PRO A 126 -15.73 17.31 -6.15
CA PRO A 126 -16.64 17.11 -7.27
C PRO A 126 -15.91 16.93 -8.60
N GLY A 127 -14.85 17.70 -8.87
CA GLY A 127 -14.10 17.59 -10.12
C GLY A 127 -13.37 16.26 -10.31
N GLU A 128 -12.86 15.69 -9.22
CA GLU A 128 -12.22 14.38 -9.21
C GLU A 128 -13.25 13.27 -9.43
N TYR A 129 -14.42 13.36 -8.81
CA TYR A 129 -15.50 12.38 -9.00
C TYR A 129 -16.06 12.45 -10.42
N ASP A 130 -16.29 13.63 -10.97
CA ASP A 130 -16.71 13.80 -12.37
C ASP A 130 -15.67 13.19 -13.32
N SER A 131 -14.39 13.47 -13.08
CA SER A 131 -13.29 12.91 -13.88
C SER A 131 -13.24 11.38 -13.80
N LEU A 132 -13.49 10.80 -12.61
CA LEU A 132 -13.55 9.35 -12.40
C LEU A 132 -14.75 8.75 -13.14
N GLU A 133 -15.92 9.37 -13.06
CA GLU A 133 -17.12 8.92 -13.75
C GLU A 133 -16.95 8.94 -15.26
N HIS A 134 -16.35 9.99 -15.82
CA HIS A 134 -15.99 10.06 -17.24
C HIS A 134 -15.05 8.92 -17.64
N ALA A 135 -13.97 8.70 -16.86
CA ALA A 135 -13.04 7.60 -17.14
C ALA A 135 -13.72 6.23 -17.11
N VAL A 136 -14.59 5.98 -16.12
CA VAL A 136 -15.37 4.74 -16.01
C VAL A 136 -16.38 4.61 -17.15
N SER A 137 -17.01 5.70 -17.59
CA SER A 137 -17.92 5.72 -18.73
C SER A 137 -17.21 5.32 -20.03
N HIS A 138 -15.98 5.82 -20.26
CA HIS A 138 -15.14 5.40 -21.39
C HIS A 138 -14.82 3.90 -21.35
N ILE A 139 -14.53 3.36 -20.17
CA ILE A 139 -14.30 1.92 -19.98
C ILE A 139 -15.57 1.13 -20.36
N ARG A 140 -16.73 1.52 -19.84
CA ARG A 140 -18.02 0.88 -20.13
C ARG A 140 -18.34 0.93 -21.62
N HIS A 141 -18.09 2.07 -22.28
CA HIS A 141 -18.30 2.19 -23.72
C HIS A 141 -17.37 1.26 -24.50
N ALA A 142 -16.08 1.24 -24.20
CA ALA A 142 -15.13 0.34 -24.84
C ALA A 142 -15.49 -1.14 -24.65
N GLN A 143 -15.97 -1.53 -23.47
CA GLN A 143 -16.44 -2.89 -23.19
C GLN A 143 -17.69 -3.26 -24.01
N LYS A 144 -18.65 -2.34 -24.17
CA LYS A 144 -19.82 -2.53 -25.03
C LYS A 144 -19.44 -2.77 -26.49
N LEU A 145 -18.34 -2.17 -26.95
CA LEU A 145 -17.78 -2.38 -28.29
C LEU A 145 -16.88 -3.62 -28.38
N CYS A 146 -16.98 -4.53 -27.41
CA CYS A 146 -16.20 -5.77 -27.33
C CYS A 146 -14.67 -5.56 -27.32
N ALA A 147 -14.18 -4.43 -26.85
CA ALA A 147 -12.74 -4.21 -26.66
C ALA A 147 -12.20 -5.17 -25.60
N ARG A 148 -11.33 -6.10 -26.01
CA ARG A 148 -10.79 -7.16 -25.13
C ARG A 148 -9.72 -6.66 -24.14
N LYS A 149 -9.09 -5.52 -24.42
CA LYS A 149 -8.02 -4.96 -23.58
C LYS A 149 -8.13 -3.45 -23.52
N THR A 150 -8.34 -2.92 -22.33
CA THR A 150 -8.42 -1.48 -22.05
C THR A 150 -7.46 -1.05 -20.91
N PRO A 151 -6.17 -1.49 -20.90
CA PRO A 151 -5.28 -1.24 -19.78
C PRO A 151 -4.99 0.25 -19.57
N GLY A 152 -4.96 1.06 -20.65
CA GLY A 152 -4.75 2.51 -20.56
C GLY A 152 -5.89 3.22 -19.85
N LEU A 153 -7.15 2.87 -20.17
CA LEU A 153 -8.34 3.43 -19.55
C LEU A 153 -8.42 3.07 -18.05
N TRP A 154 -8.12 1.80 -17.71
CA TRP A 154 -8.06 1.37 -16.32
C TRP A 154 -6.94 2.05 -15.54
N LYS A 155 -5.78 2.28 -16.17
CA LYS A 155 -4.68 3.01 -15.53
C LYS A 155 -5.09 4.46 -15.22
N GLN A 156 -5.82 5.11 -16.14
CA GLN A 156 -6.34 6.46 -15.92
C GLN A 156 -7.34 6.50 -14.76
N ALA A 157 -8.36 5.65 -14.78
CA ALA A 157 -9.36 5.59 -13.71
C ALA A 157 -8.72 5.28 -12.35
N LYS A 158 -7.76 4.34 -12.31
CA LYS A 158 -7.01 4.03 -11.10
C LYS A 158 -6.22 5.25 -10.60
N GLY A 159 -5.54 5.98 -11.49
CA GLY A 159 -4.78 7.17 -11.11
C GLY A 159 -5.65 8.26 -10.47
N ILE A 160 -6.85 8.50 -11.00
CA ILE A 160 -7.81 9.45 -10.41
C ILE A 160 -8.28 8.95 -9.02
N ASN A 161 -8.61 7.67 -8.91
CA ASN A 161 -9.04 7.09 -7.64
C ASN A 161 -7.92 7.13 -6.58
N ASP A 162 -6.68 6.88 -6.97
CA ASP A 162 -5.52 6.98 -6.08
C ASP A 162 -5.33 8.45 -5.60
N ASP A 163 -5.54 9.45 -6.46
CA ASP A 163 -5.49 10.88 -6.10
C ASP A 163 -6.59 11.26 -5.09
N ILE A 164 -7.83 10.81 -5.32
CA ILE A 164 -8.93 10.97 -4.36
C ILE A 164 -8.55 10.39 -3.00
N ALA A 165 -8.02 9.16 -2.99
CA ALA A 165 -7.62 8.49 -1.75
C ALA A 165 -6.52 9.26 -0.99
N VAL A 166 -5.51 9.78 -1.69
CA VAL A 166 -4.43 10.57 -1.09
C VAL A 166 -4.95 11.89 -0.52
N LYS A 167 -5.80 12.61 -1.27
CA LYS A 167 -6.42 13.86 -0.81
C LYS A 167 -7.29 13.64 0.42
N THR A 168 -8.07 12.56 0.42
CA THR A 168 -8.93 12.18 1.56
C THR A 168 -8.09 11.83 2.79
N ALA A 169 -7.07 11.00 2.64
CA ALA A 169 -6.19 10.63 3.75
C ALA A 169 -5.48 11.85 4.34
N ARG A 170 -4.99 12.76 3.50
CA ARG A 170 -4.36 14.00 3.95
C ARG A 170 -5.34 14.88 4.73
N PHE A 171 -6.56 15.07 4.21
CA PHE A 171 -7.59 15.84 4.89
C PHE A 171 -7.92 15.28 6.29
N ILE A 172 -8.02 13.95 6.42
CA ILE A 172 -8.26 13.29 7.70
C ILE A 172 -7.14 13.60 8.70
N VAL A 173 -5.88 13.46 8.26
CA VAL A 173 -4.71 13.73 9.11
C VAL A 173 -4.65 15.22 9.48
N ASP A 174 -4.82 16.12 8.52
CA ASP A 174 -4.81 17.57 8.76
C ASP A 174 -5.93 17.98 9.74
N THR A 175 -7.11 17.35 9.62
CA THR A 175 -8.23 17.55 10.55
C THR A 175 -7.90 17.01 11.95
N ALA A 176 -7.30 15.82 12.06
CA ALA A 176 -6.87 15.26 13.32
C ALA A 176 -5.87 16.18 14.05
N ILE A 177 -4.89 16.71 13.32
CA ILE A 177 -3.91 17.66 13.85
C ILE A 177 -4.57 18.96 14.27
N LYS A 178 -5.47 19.53 13.43
CA LYS A 178 -6.17 20.79 13.69
C LYS A 178 -6.94 20.77 15.00
N TYR A 179 -7.57 19.65 15.32
CA TYR A 179 -8.41 19.49 16.51
C TYR A 179 -7.72 18.75 17.66
N ASP A 180 -6.42 18.43 17.50
CA ASP A 180 -5.64 17.70 18.49
C ASP A 180 -6.35 16.39 18.90
N ALA A 181 -6.71 15.60 17.89
CA ALA A 181 -7.41 14.35 18.10
C ALA A 181 -6.44 13.24 18.55
N ASP A 182 -6.79 12.52 19.60
CA ASP A 182 -6.00 11.44 20.17
C ASP A 182 -6.15 10.13 19.39
N CYS A 183 -7.28 9.92 18.75
CA CYS A 183 -7.53 8.73 17.93
C CYS A 183 -8.47 9.03 16.75
N ILE A 184 -8.35 8.21 15.72
CA ILE A 184 -9.19 8.23 14.51
C ILE A 184 -9.96 6.91 14.46
N VAL A 185 -11.26 6.94 14.22
CA VAL A 185 -12.16 5.78 14.12
C VAL A 185 -13.04 5.89 12.88
#